data_ae9584ae011390bfe6041efa4374cb9a
#
_entry.id   ae9584ae011390bfe6041efa4374cb9a
#
_cell.length_a   1.000
_cell.length_b   1.000
_cell.length_c   1.000
_cell.angle_alpha   90.00
_cell.angle_beta   90.00
_cell.angle_gamma   90.00
#
_symmetry.space_group_name_H-M   'P 1'
#
loop_
_entity.id
_entity.type
_entity.pdbx_description
1 polymer ?
#
loop_
_entity_poly.entity_id
_entity_poly.type
_entity_poly.pdbx_seq_one_letter_code
_entity_poly.pdbx_strand_id
1 'polypeptide(L)'
;MRNIFTLLALLVFGTILSKNHAQTYTIYPTPQKISEAGETVELTQQINVICESGIGEVTRNRMKEVLEEAGYTIAFSTNPSQTNTNLYIGINGSDGAANRYAVENNLPLAVFETGDNKFDPYLLQINDMHPHGDIVILGNDKGSEFYAFATLEQILEQTDGNSIRQITFEDYSHTQYRGIVEGFYGHPYSVENRISLFEFCKRFKMNVFVYGPKSDPYHLGNWRDDYPTSLTEQQRFFGMITQDDLKTMVQAAKACNVDXXXXSGQHTPDYNKESVFRTNRLWLPESTPS
;
A
#
# COMPACT_ATOMS: atom_id res chain seq x y z
N MET A 1 -58.46 -29.66 2.77
CA MET A 1 -58.05 -28.55 1.88
C MET A 1 -57.44 -27.35 2.63
N ARG A 2 -57.79 -27.13 3.91
CA ARG A 2 -57.28 -25.96 4.69
C ARG A 2 -55.81 -26.08 5.06
N ASN A 3 -55.29 -27.30 5.23
CA ASN A 3 -53.89 -27.52 5.66
C ASN A 3 -52.86 -27.41 4.55
N ILE A 4 -53.27 -27.54 3.27
CA ILE A 4 -52.37 -27.45 2.13
C ILE A 4 -52.02 -25.99 1.83
N PHE A 5 -52.94 -25.07 2.02
CA PHE A 5 -52.69 -23.65 1.81
C PHE A 5 -51.72 -23.05 2.86
N THR A 6 -51.81 -23.54 4.09
CA THR A 6 -50.95 -23.07 5.18
C THR A 6 -49.50 -23.56 4.98
N LEU A 7 -49.31 -24.77 4.42
CA LEU A 7 -48.00 -25.32 4.13
C LEU A 7 -47.32 -24.60 2.94
N LEU A 8 -48.13 -24.22 1.93
CA LEU A 8 -47.62 -23.48 0.75
C LEU A 8 -47.20 -22.05 1.12
N ALA A 9 -47.95 -21.40 2.02
CA ALA A 9 -47.59 -20.05 2.49
C ALA A 9 -46.30 -20.05 3.34
N LEU A 10 -46.04 -21.10 4.10
CA LEU A 10 -44.80 -21.26 4.88
C LEU A 10 -43.57 -21.54 3.97
N LEU A 11 -43.78 -22.25 2.85
CA LEU A 11 -42.73 -22.51 1.88
C LEU A 11 -42.34 -21.27 1.08
N VAL A 12 -43.29 -20.40 0.76
CA VAL A 12 -43.04 -19.16 0.04
C VAL A 12 -42.34 -18.12 0.96
N PHE A 13 -42.68 -18.12 2.26
CA PHE A 13 -42.04 -17.22 3.20
C PHE A 13 -40.61 -17.65 3.57
N GLY A 14 -40.30 -18.94 3.50
CA GLY A 14 -38.96 -19.47 3.79
C GLY A 14 -37.91 -19.17 2.72
N THR A 15 -38.34 -18.84 1.49
CA THR A 15 -37.40 -18.51 0.39
C THR A 15 -37.02 -17.02 0.32
N ILE A 16 -37.64 -16.16 1.11
CA ILE A 16 -37.38 -14.71 1.06
C ILE A 16 -36.32 -14.29 2.12
N LEU A 17 -35.89 -15.20 2.98
CA LEU A 17 -34.99 -14.86 4.09
C LEU A 17 -33.52 -15.29 3.92
N SER A 18 -33.12 -15.77 2.74
CA SER A 18 -31.71 -15.84 2.44
C SER A 18 -31.24 -14.48 1.89
N LYS A 19 -31.17 -13.49 2.76
CA LYS A 19 -30.22 -12.39 2.52
C LYS A 19 -28.85 -13.05 2.48
N ASN A 20 -28.33 -13.23 1.30
CA ASN A 20 -26.90 -13.45 1.17
C ASN A 20 -26.23 -12.28 1.91
N HIS A 21 -25.75 -12.54 3.10
CA HIS A 21 -24.76 -11.68 3.70
C HIS A 21 -23.55 -11.79 2.78
N ALA A 22 -23.49 -10.90 1.85
CA ALA A 22 -22.34 -10.80 1.00
C ALA A 22 -21.13 -10.58 1.92
N GLN A 23 -20.10 -11.33 1.67
CA GLN A 23 -18.88 -11.39 2.46
C GLN A 23 -18.26 -9.98 2.59
N THR A 24 -18.16 -9.49 3.80
CA THR A 24 -17.45 -8.23 4.08
C THR A 24 -15.96 -8.50 3.96
N TYR A 25 -15.24 -7.62 3.27
CA TYR A 25 -13.78 -7.74 3.15
C TYR A 25 -13.10 -7.57 4.51
N THR A 26 -12.15 -8.44 4.79
CA THR A 26 -11.31 -8.35 5.98
C THR A 26 -10.00 -7.66 5.60
N ILE A 27 -9.81 -6.43 6.05
CA ILE A 27 -8.67 -5.58 5.68
C ILE A 27 -7.79 -5.32 6.92
N TYR A 28 -6.49 -5.51 6.75
CA TYR A 28 -5.49 -5.27 7.80
C TYR A 28 -4.43 -4.27 7.31
N PRO A 29 -4.07 -3.24 8.10
CA PRO A 29 -4.78 -2.79 9.31
C PRO A 29 -6.20 -2.37 8.98
N THR A 30 -7.09 -2.48 9.96
CA THR A 30 -8.49 -2.10 9.77
C THR A 30 -8.59 -0.60 9.40
N PRO A 31 -9.20 -0.27 8.27
CA PRO A 31 -9.37 1.13 7.88
C PRO A 31 -10.22 1.92 8.87
N GLN A 32 -10.01 3.23 8.93
CA GLN A 32 -10.71 4.12 9.87
C GLN A 32 -12.22 4.14 9.61
N LYS A 33 -12.61 4.08 8.34
CA LYS A 33 -14.03 4.07 7.99
C LYS A 33 -14.25 3.24 6.72
N ILE A 34 -15.27 2.39 6.77
CA ILE A 34 -15.69 1.55 5.65
C ILE A 34 -17.18 1.82 5.42
N SER A 35 -17.56 2.12 4.18
CA SER A 35 -18.96 2.34 3.78
C SER A 35 -19.28 1.42 2.61
N GLU A 36 -20.23 0.49 2.82
CA GLU A 36 -20.65 -0.48 1.80
C GLU A 36 -21.98 -0.08 1.18
N ALA A 37 -22.12 -0.15 -0.12
CA ALA A 37 -23.37 0.08 -0.83
C ALA A 37 -24.23 -1.19 -0.89
N GLY A 38 -23.67 -2.35 -0.66
CA GLY A 38 -24.39 -3.62 -0.64
C GLY A 38 -24.57 -4.29 -2.02
N GLU A 39 -24.13 -3.63 -3.07
CA GLU A 39 -24.21 -4.14 -4.45
C GLU A 39 -22.81 -4.47 -4.97
N THR A 40 -22.76 -5.18 -6.10
CA THR A 40 -21.49 -5.50 -6.77
C THR A 40 -21.43 -4.85 -8.14
N VAL A 41 -20.23 -4.72 -8.67
CA VAL A 41 -19.97 -4.30 -10.05
C VAL A 41 -19.02 -5.30 -10.69
N GLU A 42 -19.19 -5.55 -11.97
CA GLU A 42 -18.35 -6.45 -12.75
C GLU A 42 -17.19 -5.67 -13.39
N LEU A 43 -15.99 -5.92 -12.90
CA LEU A 43 -14.79 -5.32 -13.49
C LEU A 43 -14.46 -6.02 -14.82
N THR A 44 -13.94 -5.28 -15.78
CA THR A 44 -13.46 -5.84 -17.03
C THR A 44 -12.05 -6.40 -16.88
N GLN A 45 -11.69 -7.36 -17.72
CA GLN A 45 -10.35 -7.98 -17.73
C GLN A 45 -9.24 -6.95 -17.98
N GLN A 46 -9.54 -5.91 -18.75
CA GLN A 46 -8.62 -4.80 -18.96
C GLN A 46 -9.07 -3.59 -18.15
N ILE A 47 -8.16 -3.05 -17.33
CA ILE A 47 -8.39 -1.84 -16.54
C ILE A 47 -7.78 -0.63 -17.29
N ASN A 48 -8.60 0.38 -17.53
CA ASN A 48 -8.19 1.66 -18.12
C ASN A 48 -7.69 2.58 -17.00
N VAL A 49 -6.40 2.86 -16.96
CA VAL A 49 -5.78 3.61 -15.86
C VAL A 49 -5.60 5.08 -16.24
N ILE A 50 -6.25 5.95 -15.50
CA ILE A 50 -6.14 7.42 -15.59
C ILE A 50 -5.31 7.88 -14.37
N CYS A 51 -4.00 7.98 -14.58
CA CYS A 51 -3.04 8.26 -13.52
C CYS A 51 -2.48 9.67 -13.66
N GLU A 52 -2.63 10.48 -12.64
CA GLU A 52 -2.11 11.85 -12.63
C GLU A 52 -0.59 11.87 -12.69
N SER A 53 -0.03 12.89 -13.35
CA SER A 53 1.42 13.03 -13.55
C SER A 53 2.19 13.19 -12.23
N GLY A 54 1.54 13.68 -11.18
CA GLY A 54 2.13 13.82 -9.85
C GLY A 54 2.39 12.50 -9.12
N ILE A 55 1.76 11.40 -9.55
CA ILE A 55 1.91 10.10 -8.90
C ILE A 55 3.32 9.53 -9.16
N GLY A 56 4.00 9.16 -8.09
CA GLY A 56 5.38 8.68 -8.14
C GLY A 56 5.54 7.28 -8.76
N GLU A 57 6.75 6.98 -9.21
CA GLU A 57 7.07 5.70 -9.85
C GLU A 57 6.80 4.51 -8.93
N VAL A 58 7.11 4.64 -7.64
CA VAL A 58 6.91 3.57 -6.65
C VAL A 58 5.41 3.19 -6.58
N THR A 59 4.53 4.19 -6.51
CA THR A 59 3.07 3.96 -6.52
C THR A 59 2.60 3.33 -7.84
N ARG A 60 3.14 3.80 -8.97
CA ARG A 60 2.79 3.24 -10.29
C ARG A 60 3.20 1.77 -10.41
N ASN A 61 4.36 1.42 -9.87
CA ASN A 61 4.84 0.04 -9.88
C ASN A 61 3.98 -0.84 -8.95
N ARG A 62 3.61 -0.30 -7.78
CA ARG A 62 2.71 -1.00 -6.84
C ARG A 62 1.33 -1.25 -7.48
N MET A 63 0.79 -0.26 -8.17
CA MET A 63 -0.47 -0.41 -8.92
C MET A 63 -0.39 -1.58 -9.92
N LYS A 64 0.67 -1.61 -10.73
CA LYS A 64 0.87 -2.68 -11.72
C LYS A 64 0.93 -4.03 -11.04
N GLU A 65 1.75 -4.15 -10.01
CA GLU A 65 1.90 -5.38 -9.22
C GLU A 65 0.53 -5.90 -8.75
N VAL A 66 -0.24 -5.06 -8.06
CA VAL A 66 -1.54 -5.44 -7.49
C VAL A 66 -2.53 -5.90 -8.56
N LEU A 67 -2.63 -5.15 -9.65
CA LEU A 67 -3.60 -5.49 -10.71
C LEU A 67 -3.16 -6.72 -11.50
N GLU A 68 -1.88 -6.82 -11.85
CA GLU A 68 -1.37 -7.94 -12.65
C GLU A 68 -1.38 -9.26 -11.85
N GLU A 69 -1.08 -9.21 -10.55
CA GLU A 69 -1.18 -10.38 -9.67
C GLU A 69 -2.63 -10.85 -9.52
N ALA A 70 -3.58 -9.93 -9.54
CA ALA A 70 -5.01 -10.26 -9.54
C ALA A 70 -5.52 -10.70 -10.93
N GLY A 71 -4.64 -10.74 -11.94
CA GLY A 71 -4.96 -11.26 -13.28
C GLY A 71 -5.44 -10.21 -14.28
N TYR A 72 -5.48 -8.93 -13.92
CA TYR A 72 -5.94 -7.87 -14.82
C TYR A 72 -4.84 -7.42 -15.76
N THR A 73 -5.21 -6.94 -16.95
CA THR A 73 -4.32 -6.23 -17.87
C THR A 73 -4.55 -4.73 -17.75
N ILE A 74 -3.53 -3.93 -18.04
CA ILE A 74 -3.54 -2.49 -17.80
C ILE A 74 -3.34 -1.72 -19.10
N ALA A 75 -4.18 -0.72 -19.34
CA ALA A 75 -4.01 0.25 -20.43
C ALA A 75 -4.02 1.66 -19.83
N PHE A 76 -2.99 2.44 -20.09
CA PHE A 76 -2.92 3.83 -19.61
C PHE A 76 -3.62 4.76 -20.60
N SER A 77 -4.40 5.70 -20.08
CA SER A 77 -5.14 6.68 -20.87
C SER A 77 -5.27 8.01 -20.12
N THR A 78 -5.54 9.07 -20.84
CA THR A 78 -5.92 10.36 -20.26
C THR A 78 -7.43 10.53 -20.13
N ASN A 79 -8.21 9.64 -20.77
CA ASN A 79 -9.66 9.72 -20.83
C ASN A 79 -10.31 8.43 -20.30
N PRO A 80 -11.49 8.54 -19.69
CA PRO A 80 -12.21 7.33 -19.28
C PRO A 80 -12.63 6.48 -20.49
N SER A 81 -12.55 5.19 -20.32
CA SER A 81 -13.05 4.20 -21.28
C SER A 81 -14.56 4.05 -21.13
N GLN A 82 -15.26 3.81 -22.23
CA GLN A 82 -16.69 3.49 -22.22
C GLN A 82 -16.95 1.99 -22.16
N THR A 83 -15.91 1.18 -22.32
CA THR A 83 -16.02 -0.28 -22.43
C THR A 83 -15.22 -1.06 -21.40
N ASN A 84 -14.39 -0.37 -20.63
CA ASN A 84 -13.54 -0.99 -19.63
C ASN A 84 -13.71 -0.30 -18.27
N THR A 85 -13.47 -1.02 -17.20
CA THR A 85 -13.34 -0.45 -15.86
C THR A 85 -12.29 0.65 -15.86
N ASN A 86 -12.59 1.79 -15.23
CA ASN A 86 -11.63 2.88 -15.09
C ASN A 86 -11.03 2.88 -13.68
N LEU A 87 -9.73 3.03 -13.60
CA LEU A 87 -9.02 3.29 -12.36
C LEU A 87 -8.44 4.70 -12.40
N TYR A 88 -8.97 5.56 -11.56
CA TYR A 88 -8.50 6.93 -11.38
C TYR A 88 -7.53 6.99 -10.21
N ILE A 89 -6.33 7.54 -10.43
CA ILE A 89 -5.32 7.70 -9.37
C ILE A 89 -4.83 9.14 -9.37
N GLY A 90 -4.95 9.79 -8.21
CA GLY A 90 -4.56 11.20 -8.11
C GLY A 90 -4.36 11.69 -6.69
N ILE A 91 -4.19 13.00 -6.60
CA ILE A 91 -3.94 13.71 -5.34
C ILE A 91 -5.13 14.64 -5.07
N ASN A 92 -5.66 14.54 -3.87
CA ASN A 92 -6.76 15.40 -3.41
C ASN A 92 -6.39 16.89 -3.54
N GLY A 93 -7.30 17.68 -4.07
CA GLY A 93 -7.10 19.12 -4.28
C GLY A 93 -6.26 19.47 -5.51
N SER A 94 -5.85 18.48 -6.32
CA SER A 94 -5.17 18.71 -7.60
C SER A 94 -6.17 19.15 -8.68
N ASP A 95 -5.63 19.61 -9.81
CA ASP A 95 -6.44 19.85 -11.02
C ASP A 95 -6.55 18.59 -11.88
N GLY A 96 -6.20 17.44 -11.33
CA GLY A 96 -6.14 16.17 -12.05
C GLY A 96 -7.49 15.50 -12.24
N ALA A 97 -7.52 14.48 -13.09
CA ALA A 97 -8.74 13.77 -13.45
C ALA A 97 -9.39 13.03 -12.27
N ALA A 98 -8.57 12.44 -11.41
CA ALA A 98 -9.07 11.69 -10.24
C ALA A 98 -9.76 12.63 -9.24
N ASN A 99 -9.14 13.77 -8.96
CA ASN A 99 -9.74 14.75 -8.04
C ASN A 99 -11.01 15.36 -8.64
N ARG A 100 -11.00 15.70 -9.94
CA ARG A 100 -12.22 16.21 -10.62
C ARG A 100 -13.36 15.19 -10.53
N TYR A 101 -13.07 13.93 -10.84
CA TYR A 101 -14.04 12.83 -10.71
C TYR A 101 -14.65 12.80 -9.30
N ALA A 102 -13.79 12.85 -8.28
CA ALA A 102 -14.24 12.77 -6.88
C ALA A 102 -15.17 13.94 -6.50
N VAL A 103 -14.81 15.15 -6.93
CA VAL A 103 -15.63 16.37 -6.67
C VAL A 103 -16.96 16.32 -7.44
N GLU A 104 -16.92 15.98 -8.72
CA GLU A 104 -18.13 15.91 -9.58
C GLU A 104 -19.12 14.86 -9.12
N ASN A 105 -18.63 13.77 -8.54
CA ASN A 105 -19.46 12.67 -8.07
C ASN A 105 -19.69 12.69 -6.55
N ASN A 106 -19.31 13.79 -5.87
CA ASN A 106 -19.56 13.99 -4.44
C ASN A 106 -18.98 12.87 -3.55
N LEU A 107 -17.77 12.39 -3.86
CA LEU A 107 -17.11 11.38 -3.02
C LEU A 107 -16.78 11.96 -1.63
N PRO A 108 -16.68 11.12 -0.58
CA PRO A 108 -16.45 11.61 0.78
C PRO A 108 -15.00 12.03 0.98
N LEU A 109 -14.71 13.32 0.82
CA LEU A 109 -13.35 13.87 0.92
C LEU A 109 -12.98 14.31 2.35
N ALA A 110 -13.82 14.03 3.35
CA ALA A 110 -13.59 14.44 4.76
C ALA A 110 -12.33 13.77 5.35
N VAL A 111 -11.89 12.65 4.80
CA VAL A 111 -10.65 12.01 5.23
C VAL A 111 -9.44 12.93 5.07
N PHE A 112 -9.51 13.88 4.11
CA PHE A 112 -8.42 14.82 3.81
C PHE A 112 -8.46 16.10 4.63
N GLU A 113 -9.52 16.33 5.40
CA GLU A 113 -9.59 17.49 6.29
C GLU A 113 -8.45 17.40 7.33
N THR A 114 -7.81 18.54 7.57
CA THR A 114 -6.69 18.62 8.50
C THR A 114 -7.13 18.21 9.91
N GLY A 115 -6.31 17.43 10.56
CA GLY A 115 -6.56 16.98 11.92
C GLY A 115 -5.27 16.50 12.56
N ASP A 116 -5.24 16.56 13.90
CA ASP A 116 -4.08 16.08 14.63
C ASP A 116 -3.90 14.56 14.44
N ASN A 117 -2.68 14.16 14.19
CA ASN A 117 -2.29 12.75 14.06
C ASN A 117 -3.01 12.02 12.91
N LYS A 118 -3.15 12.69 11.78
CA LYS A 118 -3.56 12.08 10.50
C LYS A 118 -2.35 12.04 9.56
N PHE A 119 -1.86 10.85 9.30
CA PHE A 119 -0.71 10.62 8.41
C PHE A 119 -1.13 9.72 7.27
N ASP A 120 -0.65 10.03 6.07
CA ASP A 120 -0.88 9.25 4.85
C ASP A 120 -2.37 8.98 4.57
N PRO A 121 -3.26 10.01 4.65
CA PRO A 121 -4.68 9.76 4.39
C PRO A 121 -4.94 9.43 2.92
N TYR A 122 -5.85 8.49 2.70
CA TYR A 122 -6.30 8.12 1.35
C TYR A 122 -7.80 7.79 1.33
N LEU A 123 -8.36 7.95 0.14
CA LEU A 123 -9.69 7.46 -0.24
C LEU A 123 -9.51 6.35 -1.27
N LEU A 124 -10.18 5.24 -1.07
CA LEU A 124 -10.36 4.20 -2.09
C LEU A 124 -11.85 3.97 -2.24
N GLN A 125 -12.38 4.13 -3.42
CA GLN A 125 -13.80 3.84 -3.69
C GLN A 125 -13.92 2.95 -4.92
N ILE A 126 -14.81 1.96 -4.84
CA ILE A 126 -15.25 1.11 -5.94
C ILE A 126 -16.74 1.36 -6.10
N ASN A 127 -17.19 1.76 -7.29
CA ASN A 127 -18.59 2.14 -7.55
C ASN A 127 -19.03 1.73 -8.95
N ASP A 128 -20.34 1.89 -9.24
CA ASP A 128 -20.97 1.57 -10.52
C ASP A 128 -21.44 2.82 -11.28
N MET A 129 -20.82 3.96 -11.04
CA MET A 129 -21.12 5.21 -11.76
C MET A 129 -20.85 5.07 -13.27
N HIS A 130 -20.06 4.07 -13.63
CA HIS A 130 -19.83 3.61 -14.98
C HIS A 130 -20.30 2.15 -15.12
N PRO A 131 -20.87 1.73 -16.27
CA PRO A 131 -21.41 0.37 -16.42
C PRO A 131 -20.44 -0.78 -16.17
N HIS A 132 -19.13 -0.52 -16.29
CA HIS A 132 -18.08 -1.50 -16.03
C HIS A 132 -17.30 -1.18 -14.75
N GLY A 133 -17.87 -0.33 -13.91
CA GLY A 133 -17.26 0.08 -12.64
C GLY A 133 -16.15 1.10 -12.77
N ASP A 134 -16.03 1.89 -11.73
CA ASP A 134 -14.90 2.81 -11.53
C ASP A 134 -14.23 2.48 -10.20
N ILE A 135 -12.90 2.50 -10.20
CA ILE A 135 -12.08 2.45 -8.99
C ILE A 135 -11.40 3.82 -8.86
N VAL A 136 -11.54 4.46 -7.71
CA VAL A 136 -10.98 5.79 -7.48
C VAL A 136 -10.05 5.74 -6.28
N ILE A 137 -8.81 6.17 -6.48
CA ILE A 137 -7.81 6.28 -5.43
C ILE A 137 -7.30 7.72 -5.39
N LEU A 138 -7.46 8.35 -4.23
CA LEU A 138 -6.88 9.66 -3.95
C LEU A 138 -6.00 9.58 -2.71
N GLY A 139 -4.83 10.19 -2.79
CA GLY A 139 -3.98 10.46 -1.63
C GLY A 139 -3.97 11.94 -1.30
N ASN A 140 -3.46 12.29 -0.14
CA ASN A 140 -3.30 13.70 0.26
C ASN A 140 -2.01 14.31 -0.28
N ASP A 141 -1.03 13.48 -0.61
CA ASP A 141 0.30 13.87 -1.07
C ASP A 141 0.90 12.76 -1.94
N LYS A 142 2.15 12.95 -2.35
CA LYS A 142 2.84 12.01 -3.25
C LYS A 142 3.30 10.73 -2.54
N GLY A 143 2.39 9.97 -2.00
CA GLY A 143 2.74 8.69 -1.35
C GLY A 143 1.59 8.07 -0.58
N SER A 144 0.61 8.88 -0.19
CA SER A 144 -0.55 8.36 0.56
C SER A 144 -1.34 7.33 -0.27
N GLU A 145 -1.46 7.55 -1.57
CA GLU A 145 -2.15 6.65 -2.50
C GLU A 145 -1.48 5.26 -2.59
N PHE A 146 -0.20 5.17 -2.25
CA PHE A 146 0.50 3.88 -2.19
C PHE A 146 -0.19 2.91 -1.21
N TYR A 147 -0.65 3.42 -0.07
CA TYR A 147 -1.27 2.60 0.97
C TYR A 147 -2.69 2.15 0.59
N ALA A 148 -3.35 2.87 -0.32
CA ALA A 148 -4.63 2.43 -0.86
C ALA A 148 -4.48 1.11 -1.63
N PHE A 149 -3.34 0.90 -2.29
CA PHE A 149 -3.07 -0.35 -3.02
C PHE A 149 -2.90 -1.55 -2.08
N ALA A 150 -2.45 -1.35 -0.84
CA ALA A 150 -2.44 -2.44 0.15
C ALA A 150 -3.87 -2.86 0.55
N THR A 151 -4.81 -1.91 0.52
CA THR A 151 -6.24 -2.22 0.74
C THR A 151 -6.84 -2.89 -0.50
N LEU A 152 -6.58 -2.36 -1.70
CA LEU A 152 -7.09 -2.93 -2.96
C LEU A 152 -6.59 -4.36 -3.17
N GLU A 153 -5.31 -4.64 -2.90
CA GLU A 153 -4.73 -5.98 -2.96
C GLU A 153 -5.55 -6.97 -2.11
N GLN A 154 -5.79 -6.61 -0.85
CA GLN A 154 -6.54 -7.48 0.06
C GLN A 154 -8.00 -7.67 -0.37
N ILE A 155 -8.61 -6.67 -1.01
CA ILE A 155 -9.94 -6.80 -1.61
C ILE A 155 -9.91 -7.80 -2.75
N LEU A 156 -8.97 -7.64 -3.69
CA LEU A 156 -8.87 -8.49 -4.87
C LEU A 156 -8.56 -9.94 -4.51
N GLU A 157 -7.73 -10.18 -3.49
CA GLU A 157 -7.45 -11.52 -2.97
C GLU A 157 -8.70 -12.24 -2.41
N GLN A 158 -9.69 -11.47 -1.95
CA GLN A 158 -10.92 -12.00 -1.36
C GLN A 158 -12.09 -11.99 -2.35
N THR A 159 -11.84 -11.58 -3.60
CA THR A 159 -12.85 -11.49 -4.65
C THR A 159 -12.75 -12.70 -5.58
N ASP A 160 -13.83 -13.45 -5.73
CA ASP A 160 -13.90 -14.55 -6.68
C ASP A 160 -14.34 -14.01 -8.04
N GLY A 161 -13.50 -14.15 -9.05
CA GLY A 161 -13.77 -13.63 -10.39
C GLY A 161 -13.65 -12.11 -10.45
N ASN A 162 -14.53 -11.47 -11.23
CA ASN A 162 -14.48 -10.02 -11.48
C ASN A 162 -15.60 -9.25 -10.77
N SER A 163 -16.45 -9.93 -9.99
CA SER A 163 -17.58 -9.31 -9.30
C SER A 163 -17.14 -8.75 -7.96
N ILE A 164 -16.97 -7.46 -7.88
CA ILE A 164 -16.43 -6.77 -6.73
C ILE A 164 -17.50 -5.90 -6.05
N ARG A 165 -17.44 -5.77 -4.74
CA ARG A 165 -18.41 -4.95 -4.00
C ARG A 165 -18.17 -3.46 -4.21
N GLN A 166 -19.28 -2.74 -4.30
CA GLN A 166 -19.26 -1.29 -4.20
C GLN A 166 -18.98 -0.90 -2.75
N ILE A 167 -17.85 -0.22 -2.55
CA ILE A 167 -17.34 0.02 -1.20
C ILE A 167 -16.44 1.25 -1.20
N THR A 168 -16.45 1.98 -0.09
CA THR A 168 -15.59 3.14 0.12
C THR A 168 -14.78 2.94 1.39
N PHE A 169 -13.49 3.18 1.30
CA PHE A 169 -12.55 3.21 2.40
C PHE A 169 -12.00 4.62 2.55
N GLU A 170 -12.17 5.17 3.74
CA GLU A 170 -11.53 6.41 4.19
C GLU A 170 -10.52 6.00 5.25
N ASP A 171 -9.22 6.19 5.00
CA ASP A 171 -8.22 5.64 5.91
C ASP A 171 -7.04 6.59 6.10
N TYR A 172 -6.39 6.49 7.25
CA TYR A 172 -5.17 7.20 7.60
C TYR A 172 -4.53 6.54 8.81
N SER A 173 -3.27 6.83 9.04
CA SER A 173 -2.57 6.36 10.24
C SER A 173 -2.59 7.42 11.33
N HIS A 174 -2.69 7.00 12.58
CA HIS A 174 -2.51 7.87 13.76
C HIS A 174 -1.03 8.11 14.09
N THR A 175 -0.11 7.38 13.43
CA THR A 175 1.34 7.52 13.68
C THR A 175 2.08 7.77 12.38
N GLN A 176 3.05 8.67 12.43
CA GLN A 176 3.88 9.00 11.28
C GLN A 176 4.77 7.81 10.89
N TYR A 177 5.39 7.18 11.88
CA TYR A 177 6.31 6.05 11.65
C TYR A 177 5.67 4.76 12.16
N ARG A 178 5.63 3.76 11.29
CA ARG A 178 5.05 2.44 11.55
C ARG A 178 5.97 1.40 10.96
N GLY A 179 6.42 0.45 11.77
CA GLY A 179 7.34 -0.50 11.17
C GLY A 179 7.99 -1.47 12.15
N ILE A 180 9.12 -1.99 11.72
CA ILE A 180 9.83 -3.06 12.40
C ILE A 180 11.20 -2.55 12.85
N VAL A 181 11.57 -2.88 14.08
CA VAL A 181 12.92 -2.68 14.60
C VAL A 181 13.53 -4.06 14.81
N GLU A 182 14.61 -4.35 14.11
CA GLU A 182 15.36 -5.60 14.28
C GLU A 182 16.05 -5.59 15.66
N GLY A 183 15.77 -6.61 16.46
CA GLY A 183 16.30 -6.69 17.81
C GLY A 183 17.79 -6.97 17.89
N PHE A 184 18.38 -6.64 19.03
CA PHE A 184 19.81 -6.82 19.28
C PHE A 184 20.15 -8.24 19.78
N TYR A 185 19.16 -9.06 20.04
CA TYR A 185 19.35 -10.39 20.61
C TYR A 185 19.04 -11.46 19.59
N GLY A 186 19.86 -12.51 19.56
CA GLY A 186 19.72 -13.62 18.64
C GLY A 186 20.52 -13.44 17.36
N HIS A 187 20.30 -14.30 16.41
CA HIS A 187 20.93 -14.24 15.09
C HIS A 187 20.36 -13.07 14.28
N PRO A 188 21.20 -12.29 13.63
CA PRO A 188 20.72 -11.28 12.68
C PRO A 188 19.97 -11.92 11.53
N TYR A 189 19.00 -11.20 10.98
CA TYR A 189 18.30 -11.65 9.79
C TYR A 189 19.25 -11.62 8.57
N SER A 190 19.06 -12.55 7.66
CA SER A 190 19.70 -12.50 6.35
C SER A 190 19.16 -11.34 5.51
N VAL A 191 19.85 -11.00 4.43
CA VAL A 191 19.38 -9.97 3.48
C VAL A 191 18.02 -10.35 2.91
N GLU A 192 17.85 -11.62 2.54
CA GLU A 192 16.58 -12.15 1.98
C GLU A 192 15.44 -12.02 2.99
N ASN A 193 15.70 -12.35 4.25
CA ASN A 193 14.69 -12.23 5.31
C ASN A 193 14.29 -10.76 5.52
N ARG A 194 15.25 -9.83 5.46
CA ARG A 194 14.95 -8.40 5.58
C ARG A 194 14.10 -7.91 4.40
N ILE A 195 14.41 -8.37 3.17
CA ILE A 195 13.61 -8.04 1.98
C ILE A 195 12.18 -8.57 2.14
N SER A 196 12.02 -9.80 2.63
CA SER A 196 10.69 -10.34 2.93
C SER A 196 9.93 -9.52 3.96
N LEU A 197 10.64 -8.93 4.94
CA LEU A 197 10.02 -8.05 5.92
C LEU A 197 9.63 -6.69 5.31
N PHE A 198 10.33 -6.20 4.29
CA PHE A 198 9.90 -5.00 3.55
C PHE A 198 8.59 -5.26 2.80
N GLU A 199 8.46 -6.44 2.17
CA GLU A 199 7.21 -6.87 1.53
C GLU A 199 6.07 -6.96 2.55
N PHE A 200 6.36 -7.50 3.73
CA PHE A 200 5.39 -7.50 4.84
C PHE A 200 5.00 -6.06 5.22
N CYS A 201 5.97 -5.16 5.35
CA CYS A 201 5.70 -3.75 5.65
C CYS A 201 4.80 -3.12 4.57
N LYS A 202 5.09 -3.35 3.30
CA LYS A 202 4.30 -2.88 2.15
C LYS A 202 2.84 -3.31 2.27
N ARG A 203 2.61 -4.59 2.56
CA ARG A 203 1.26 -5.17 2.66
C ARG A 203 0.47 -4.61 3.85
N PHE A 204 1.14 -4.31 4.96
CA PHE A 204 0.48 -3.86 6.20
C PHE A 204 0.64 -2.35 6.45
N LYS A 205 0.91 -1.57 5.40
CA LYS A 205 0.97 -0.10 5.44
C LYS A 205 2.02 0.45 6.41
N MET A 206 3.10 -0.32 6.62
CA MET A 206 4.25 0.13 7.42
C MET A 206 5.25 0.86 6.52
N ASN A 207 5.97 1.84 7.08
CA ASN A 207 6.84 2.73 6.30
C ASN A 207 8.27 2.84 6.83
N VAL A 208 8.64 2.07 7.85
CA VAL A 208 9.99 2.13 8.39
C VAL A 208 10.49 0.76 8.82
N PHE A 209 11.74 0.48 8.54
CA PHE A 209 12.45 -0.70 9.03
C PHE A 209 13.82 -0.25 9.59
N VAL A 210 14.05 -0.56 10.85
CA VAL A 210 15.32 -0.25 11.51
C VAL A 210 16.08 -1.57 11.70
N TYR A 211 17.14 -1.78 10.97
CA TYR A 211 17.95 -2.98 11.17
C TYR A 211 18.93 -2.81 12.32
N GLY A 212 19.13 -3.89 13.04
CA GLY A 212 19.95 -3.88 14.25
C GLY A 212 21.45 -3.75 13.98
N PRO A 213 22.19 -3.02 14.81
CA PRO A 213 23.62 -2.83 14.62
C PRO A 213 24.45 -4.11 14.77
N LYS A 214 23.90 -5.20 15.26
CA LYS A 214 24.59 -6.51 15.29
C LYS A 214 24.99 -7.00 13.90
N SER A 215 24.26 -6.57 12.87
CA SER A 215 24.56 -6.94 11.48
C SER A 215 25.75 -6.20 10.93
N ASP A 216 26.22 -5.21 11.66
CA ASP A 216 27.27 -4.30 11.21
C ASP A 216 28.26 -4.04 12.35
N PRO A 217 29.32 -4.84 12.44
CA PRO A 217 30.33 -4.63 13.47
C PRO A 217 31.14 -3.36 13.27
N TYR A 218 30.99 -2.67 12.15
CA TYR A 218 31.75 -1.47 11.82
C TYR A 218 30.98 -0.17 12.02
N HIS A 219 29.79 -0.23 12.60
CA HIS A 219 28.93 0.94 12.76
C HIS A 219 29.50 2.04 13.70
N LEU A 220 30.62 1.79 14.33
CA LEU A 220 31.25 2.71 15.28
C LEU A 220 32.05 3.84 14.63
N GLY A 221 32.17 3.85 13.31
CA GLY A 221 32.96 4.87 12.58
C GLY A 221 32.13 5.52 11.46
N ASN A 222 32.82 5.93 10.42
CA ASN A 222 32.18 6.30 9.14
C ASN A 222 31.74 5.02 8.42
N TRP A 223 30.71 4.43 8.94
CA TRP A 223 30.24 3.11 8.50
C TRP A 223 30.05 2.98 6.98
N ARG A 224 29.87 4.09 6.29
CA ARG A 224 29.77 4.14 4.83
C ARG A 224 31.01 3.58 4.13
N ASP A 225 32.17 3.92 4.68
CA ASP A 225 33.45 3.54 4.09
C ASP A 225 33.94 2.19 4.62
N ASP A 226 33.30 1.68 5.67
CA ASP A 226 33.72 0.49 6.38
C ASP A 226 33.07 -0.81 5.92
N TYR A 227 32.00 -0.74 5.11
CA TYR A 227 31.35 -1.94 4.62
C TYR A 227 32.29 -2.68 3.66
N PRO A 228 32.54 -3.97 3.90
CA PRO A 228 33.44 -4.74 3.01
C PRO A 228 32.79 -5.03 1.68
N THR A 229 33.62 -5.27 0.67
CA THR A 229 33.16 -5.69 -0.66
C THR A 229 32.91 -7.20 -0.73
N SER A 230 33.49 -7.98 0.19
CA SER A 230 33.31 -9.42 0.27
C SER A 230 33.37 -9.88 1.71
N LEU A 231 32.76 -11.03 1.98
CA LEU A 231 32.67 -11.62 3.33
C LEU A 231 33.09 -13.09 3.31
N THR A 232 33.78 -13.53 4.36
CA THR A 232 33.97 -14.94 4.65
C THR A 232 32.65 -15.57 5.11
N GLU A 233 32.56 -16.89 5.04
CA GLU A 233 31.38 -17.65 5.54
C GLU A 233 31.12 -17.35 7.03
N GLN A 234 32.18 -17.24 7.84
CA GLN A 234 32.05 -16.92 9.24
C GLN A 234 31.45 -15.53 9.48
N GLN A 235 31.89 -14.55 8.69
CA GLN A 235 31.34 -13.18 8.78
C GLN A 235 29.87 -13.15 8.40
N ARG A 236 29.48 -13.85 7.31
CA ARG A 236 28.06 -13.99 6.92
C ARG A 236 27.24 -14.67 8.02
N PHE A 237 27.80 -15.71 8.62
CA PHE A 237 27.15 -16.42 9.74
C PHE A 237 26.83 -15.48 10.90
N PHE A 238 27.72 -14.52 11.18
CA PHE A 238 27.50 -13.52 12.23
C PHE A 238 26.66 -12.32 11.76
N GLY A 239 26.12 -12.38 10.54
CA GLY A 239 25.17 -11.40 10.05
C GLY A 239 25.78 -10.12 9.47
N MET A 240 27.09 -10.13 9.16
CA MET A 240 27.70 -9.03 8.43
C MET A 240 27.13 -8.93 7.03
N ILE A 241 27.07 -7.72 6.49
CA ILE A 241 26.58 -7.44 5.13
C ILE A 241 27.66 -6.69 4.34
N THR A 242 27.66 -6.86 3.03
CA THR A 242 28.56 -6.13 2.13
C THR A 242 27.92 -4.80 1.70
N GLN A 243 28.70 -3.97 1.03
CA GLN A 243 28.17 -2.75 0.39
C GLN A 243 27.04 -3.07 -0.61
N ASP A 244 27.18 -4.15 -1.37
CA ASP A 244 26.19 -4.54 -2.36
C ASP A 244 24.92 -5.11 -1.69
N ASP A 245 25.08 -5.85 -0.59
CA ASP A 245 23.95 -6.28 0.23
C ASP A 245 23.15 -5.07 0.71
N LEU A 246 23.85 -4.04 1.21
CA LEU A 246 23.21 -2.81 1.69
C LEU A 246 22.47 -2.09 0.55
N LYS A 247 23.09 -1.95 -0.63
CA LYS A 247 22.45 -1.35 -1.80
C LYS A 247 21.19 -2.11 -2.19
N THR A 248 21.26 -3.44 -2.21
CA THR A 248 20.12 -4.32 -2.52
C THR A 248 18.99 -4.11 -1.53
N MET A 249 19.29 -4.07 -0.24
CA MET A 249 18.30 -3.80 0.80
C MET A 249 17.64 -2.42 0.63
N VAL A 250 18.43 -1.39 0.38
CA VAL A 250 17.93 -0.01 0.19
C VAL A 250 17.00 0.06 -1.03
N GLN A 251 17.38 -0.59 -2.14
CA GLN A 251 16.54 -0.63 -3.34
C GLN A 251 15.23 -1.36 -3.09
N ALA A 252 15.28 -2.50 -2.41
CA ALA A 252 14.08 -3.29 -2.07
C ALA A 252 13.16 -2.52 -1.12
N ALA A 253 13.73 -1.90 -0.09
CA ALA A 253 12.94 -1.09 0.85
C ALA A 253 12.25 0.08 0.14
N LYS A 254 12.98 0.76 -0.75
CA LYS A 254 12.43 1.87 -1.55
C LYS A 254 11.27 1.40 -2.45
N ALA A 255 11.41 0.23 -3.07
CA ALA A 255 10.34 -0.34 -3.89
C ALA A 255 9.07 -0.64 -3.06
N CYS A 256 9.25 -0.95 -1.78
CA CYS A 256 8.17 -1.21 -0.83
C CYS A 256 7.66 0.05 -0.12
N ASN A 257 8.16 1.23 -0.47
CA ASN A 257 7.86 2.51 0.22
C ASN A 257 8.23 2.46 1.71
N VAL A 258 9.37 1.80 2.05
CA VAL A 258 9.88 1.62 3.42
C VAL A 258 11.21 2.36 3.56
N ASP A 259 11.33 3.16 4.58
CA ASP A 259 12.58 3.81 4.93
C ASP A 259 13.49 2.85 5.68
N UNK A 260 14.70 2.48 5.35
CA UNK A 260 15.61 1.65 5.97
C UNK A 260 16.44 2.53 6.79
N UNK A 261 16.45 2.50 7.93
CA UNK A 261 17.12 3.18 8.84
C UNK A 261 18.19 2.36 9.39
N UNK A 262 19.17 2.83 9.55
CA UNK A 262 20.21 2.25 10.20
C UNK A 262 20.21 2.82 11.52
N UNK A 263 20.27 2.25 12.18
CA UNK A 263 20.32 2.58 13.42
C UNK A 263 21.61 2.99 13.68
N SER A 264 22.00 4.12 13.65
CA SER A 264 23.31 4.62 14.05
C SER A 264 23.38 4.68 15.59
N GLY A 265 24.28 3.92 16.15
CA GLY A 265 24.48 3.88 17.61
C GLY A 265 25.14 5.15 18.20
N GLN A 266 25.27 6.20 17.45
CA GLN A 266 25.83 7.44 17.95
C GLN A 266 24.75 8.27 18.65
N HIS A 267 24.80 8.30 19.95
CA HIS A 267 24.13 9.30 20.76
C HIS A 267 24.72 10.69 20.43
N THR A 268 24.09 11.37 19.50
CA THR A 268 24.26 12.83 19.42
C THR A 268 23.15 13.47 20.25
N PRO A 269 23.48 14.35 21.20
CA PRO A 269 22.47 14.95 22.07
C PRO A 269 21.55 15.96 21.39
N ASP A 270 21.71 16.23 20.11
CA ASP A 270 20.87 17.18 19.42
C ASP A 270 19.72 16.50 18.69
N TYR A 271 18.60 16.39 19.40
CA TYR A 271 17.31 16.07 18.84
C TYR A 271 16.79 17.23 17.97
N ASN A 272 17.48 17.52 16.89
CA ASN A 272 16.86 18.33 15.85
C ASN A 272 16.04 17.42 14.95
N LYS A 273 14.75 17.66 14.94
CA LYS A 273 13.71 16.83 14.31
C LYS A 273 13.87 16.58 12.80
N GLU A 274 14.90 17.16 12.17
CA GLU A 274 15.15 17.01 10.74
C GLU A 274 16.18 15.95 10.36
N SER A 275 16.87 15.38 11.34
CA SER A 275 17.97 14.43 11.07
C SER A 275 17.58 12.96 11.24
N VAL A 276 16.33 12.67 11.55
CA VAL A 276 15.89 11.30 11.73
C VAL A 276 15.53 10.68 10.37
N PHE A 277 16.51 9.99 9.82
CA PHE A 277 16.28 8.85 8.92
C PHE A 277 15.46 9.09 7.65
N ARG A 278 15.99 9.83 6.70
CA ARG A 278 15.53 9.73 5.31
C ARG A 278 16.64 9.09 4.47
N THR A 279 16.55 7.79 4.27
CA THR A 279 17.42 7.05 3.35
C THR A 279 17.31 7.56 1.91
N ASN A 280 16.24 8.28 1.61
CA ASN A 280 16.00 8.86 0.28
C ASN A 280 16.98 9.99 -0.09
N ARG A 281 17.78 10.51 0.83
CA ARG A 281 18.74 11.60 0.54
C ARG A 281 20.22 11.21 0.65
N LEU A 282 20.54 9.99 1.09
CA LEU A 282 21.90 9.75 1.54
C LEU A 282 22.72 8.74 0.75
N TRP A 283 22.17 8.02 -0.27
CA TRP A 283 22.89 6.82 -0.66
C TRP A 283 23.00 6.45 -2.14
N LEU A 284 22.92 7.41 -3.03
CA LEU A 284 23.51 7.21 -4.35
C LEU A 284 24.37 8.42 -4.67
N PRO A 285 25.68 8.27 -4.83
CA PRO A 285 26.44 9.33 -5.46
C PRO A 285 25.84 9.52 -6.86
N GLU A 286 25.42 10.73 -7.14
CA GLU A 286 25.11 11.10 -8.52
C GLU A 286 26.30 10.68 -9.37
N SER A 287 26.04 9.79 -10.32
CA SER A 287 27.05 9.50 -11.33
C SER A 287 27.43 10.82 -12.00
N THR A 288 28.59 11.32 -11.72
CA THR A 288 29.13 12.44 -12.49
C THR A 288 29.21 11.99 -13.94
N PRO A 289 28.53 12.67 -14.87
CA PRO A 289 28.72 12.35 -16.29
C PRO A 289 30.16 12.67 -16.64
N SER A 290 30.84 11.70 -17.21
CA SER A 290 32.17 11.87 -17.81
C SER A 290 32.08 12.76 -19.04
#